data_f6a0da4c1f207e374e73f395caf6044d
#
_entry.id   f6a0da4c1f207e374e73f395caf6044d
#
_cell.length_a   1.000
_cell.length_b   1.000
_cell.length_c   1.000
_cell.angle_alpha   90.00
_cell.angle_beta   90.00
_cell.angle_gamma   90.00
#
_symmetry.space_group_name_H-M   'P 1'
#
loop_
_entity.id
_entity.type
_entity.pdbx_description
1 polymer ?
#
loop_
_entity_poly.entity_id
_entity_poly.type
_entity_poly.pdbx_seq_one_letter_code
_entity_poly.pdbx_strand_id
1 'polypeptide(L)'
;MTIWYGGDYNPEQWPREVWDEDVTLMQRGGITLATVGVFSWARLEPRPGEYDFGWLDDVLDTLHAGGIRVDLATATASPPPWLAKRHPDTLPVTEHGVRLAVGSRQQYCPSSPVYRDRARQLVSRMVERYAQHPALELWHVNNEYGCHVSHCYCEVSAAAFRTWLEAKYGSIDELNRAWGTAFWSQRYDAFDEVEPPRAAPTFRNPTQLLDFDRFSSDELLACYRSEVEVIRAASDVPVTTNFMGFFKPVDYWKWAREVDVVSDDTYPDPADPISPRYAAMVRDLMRSLGDGAPWLLMEQSPGAVNWRPQNAAKAPGQMRAWSYQSVGRGADGILFFQWRQSAAGSEKFHSGMVPHGGTDTRVWREIEQLGGELQRLSGPEVGLEGSRVPTQVAIALDWDSWWAVEQPASPTTVSYLETLFAWHHALTSLGVTVDFVRADADLSGYRLIVAPTHFVATDAQLDNLAAFAEAGGTLVVGFGTGITDEHLHVRLGGYLGEPLRRALGVWIEEFAPPAAPDLRAVGGGAPPPVALEGEV
;
A
#
# COMPACT_ATOMS: atom_id res chain seq x y z
N MET A 1 26.39 1.66 -5.42
CA MET A 1 25.04 1.11 -5.31
C MET A 1 24.62 0.62 -6.67
N THR A 2 23.57 -0.13 -6.79
CA THR A 2 23.08 -0.66 -8.07
C THR A 2 21.55 -0.58 -8.06
N ILE A 3 20.92 -0.46 -9.23
CA ILE A 3 19.48 -0.69 -9.33
C ILE A 3 19.25 -2.19 -9.06
N TRP A 4 18.56 -2.51 -7.98
CA TRP A 4 18.30 -3.89 -7.60
C TRP A 4 17.44 -4.59 -8.64
N TYR A 5 17.74 -5.85 -8.92
CA TYR A 5 17.02 -6.66 -9.88
C TYR A 5 16.83 -8.08 -9.38
N GLY A 6 15.61 -8.58 -9.38
CA GLY A 6 15.35 -9.93 -8.90
C GLY A 6 13.88 -10.26 -8.70
N GLY A 7 13.58 -10.97 -7.63
CA GLY A 7 12.20 -11.33 -7.29
C GLY A 7 12.10 -12.31 -6.14
N ASP A 8 10.86 -12.67 -5.83
CA ASP A 8 10.53 -13.62 -4.78
C ASP A 8 11.05 -15.00 -5.12
N TYR A 9 11.93 -15.50 -4.29
CA TYR A 9 12.51 -16.82 -4.41
C TYR A 9 11.94 -17.74 -3.33
N ASN A 10 11.24 -18.78 -3.78
CA ASN A 10 10.57 -19.78 -2.94
C ASN A 10 11.27 -21.15 -3.06
N PRO A 11 12.54 -21.29 -2.60
CA PRO A 11 13.32 -22.53 -2.73
C PRO A 11 12.69 -23.71 -2.00
N GLU A 12 11.88 -23.44 -0.96
CA GLU A 12 11.17 -24.46 -0.21
C GLU A 12 10.13 -25.24 -1.03
N GLN A 13 9.74 -24.74 -2.20
CA GLN A 13 8.85 -25.42 -3.14
C GLN A 13 9.56 -26.42 -4.05
N TRP A 14 10.90 -26.43 -4.04
CA TRP A 14 11.74 -27.17 -4.97
C TRP A 14 12.75 -28.08 -4.26
N PRO A 15 13.14 -29.23 -4.85
CA PRO A 15 14.19 -30.04 -4.29
C PRO A 15 15.55 -29.32 -4.32
N ARG A 16 16.45 -29.71 -3.39
CA ARG A 16 17.74 -29.02 -3.16
C ARG A 16 18.59 -28.86 -4.42
N GLU A 17 18.53 -29.83 -5.30
CA GLU A 17 19.33 -29.86 -6.56
C GLU A 17 18.96 -28.71 -7.50
N VAL A 18 17.74 -28.17 -7.39
CA VAL A 18 17.27 -27.02 -8.19
C VAL A 18 17.90 -25.70 -7.72
N TRP A 19 18.29 -25.58 -6.46
CA TRP A 19 18.81 -24.33 -5.91
C TRP A 19 20.15 -23.91 -6.56
N ASP A 20 21.02 -24.87 -6.85
CA ASP A 20 22.32 -24.61 -7.51
C ASP A 20 22.11 -24.18 -8.98
N GLU A 21 21.12 -24.80 -9.66
CA GLU A 21 20.67 -24.37 -10.98
C GLU A 21 20.11 -22.95 -10.92
N ASP A 22 19.25 -22.65 -9.93
CA ASP A 22 18.63 -21.35 -9.77
C ASP A 22 19.65 -20.24 -9.59
N VAL A 23 20.69 -20.43 -8.77
CA VAL A 23 21.76 -19.44 -8.60
C VAL A 23 22.53 -19.24 -9.90
N THR A 24 22.80 -20.31 -10.66
CA THR A 24 23.43 -20.21 -11.98
C THR A 24 22.57 -19.39 -12.95
N LEU A 25 21.26 -19.61 -12.95
CA LEU A 25 20.32 -18.86 -13.77
C LEU A 25 20.17 -17.41 -13.29
N MET A 26 20.18 -17.17 -11.98
CA MET A 26 20.15 -15.83 -11.41
C MET A 26 21.36 -15.00 -11.87
N GLN A 27 22.56 -15.57 -11.81
CA GLN A 27 23.77 -14.91 -12.32
C GLN A 27 23.64 -14.60 -13.81
N ARG A 28 23.17 -15.55 -14.60
CA ARG A 28 22.94 -15.39 -16.04
C ARG A 28 21.87 -14.35 -16.35
N GLY A 29 20.81 -14.27 -15.54
CA GLY A 29 19.75 -13.27 -15.63
C GLY A 29 20.15 -11.87 -15.13
N GLY A 30 21.32 -11.74 -14.51
CA GLY A 30 21.77 -10.47 -13.91
C GLY A 30 21.06 -10.12 -12.60
N ILE A 31 20.55 -11.12 -11.88
CA ILE A 31 19.87 -10.94 -10.60
C ILE A 31 20.87 -10.49 -9.53
N THR A 32 20.49 -9.51 -8.73
CA THR A 32 21.31 -8.92 -7.67
C THR A 32 20.67 -9.01 -6.29
N LEU A 33 19.34 -9.16 -6.22
CA LEU A 33 18.57 -9.24 -4.98
C LEU A 33 17.50 -10.32 -5.10
N ALA A 34 17.34 -11.15 -4.07
CA ALA A 34 16.26 -12.16 -3.97
C ALA A 34 15.51 -11.99 -2.65
N THR A 35 14.18 -11.90 -2.73
CA THR A 35 13.31 -11.94 -1.55
C THR A 35 13.07 -13.38 -1.15
N VAL A 36 13.36 -13.76 0.11
CA VAL A 36 13.35 -15.14 0.58
C VAL A 36 12.53 -15.29 1.84
N GLY A 37 11.73 -16.35 1.92
CA GLY A 37 11.10 -16.80 3.16
C GLY A 37 9.72 -16.20 3.45
N VAL A 38 9.09 -15.47 2.52
CA VAL A 38 7.84 -14.71 2.73
C VAL A 38 6.74 -15.55 3.39
N PHE A 39 6.53 -16.79 2.97
CA PHE A 39 5.45 -17.65 3.47
C PHE A 39 5.95 -18.89 4.23
N SER A 40 7.17 -18.86 4.74
CA SER A 40 7.87 -20.06 5.24
C SER A 40 7.69 -20.35 6.73
N TRP A 41 6.79 -19.67 7.47
CA TRP A 41 6.67 -19.85 8.92
C TRP A 41 6.49 -21.30 9.34
N ALA A 42 5.56 -22.05 8.70
CA ALA A 42 5.34 -23.46 9.04
C ALA A 42 6.57 -24.36 8.80
N ARG A 43 7.48 -23.98 7.94
CA ARG A 43 8.75 -24.69 7.70
C ARG A 43 9.84 -24.27 8.69
N LEU A 44 9.85 -22.99 9.07
CA LEU A 44 10.79 -22.46 10.07
C LEU A 44 10.42 -22.90 11.50
N GLU A 45 9.13 -23.03 11.81
CA GLU A 45 8.59 -23.48 13.09
C GLU A 45 7.53 -24.57 12.85
N PRO A 46 7.93 -25.81 12.52
CA PRO A 46 7.00 -26.92 12.22
C PRO A 46 6.13 -27.32 13.41
N ARG A 47 6.60 -27.08 14.64
CA ARG A 47 5.85 -27.23 15.89
C ARG A 47 6.17 -26.07 16.83
N PRO A 48 5.24 -25.69 17.73
CA PRO A 48 5.44 -24.57 18.62
C PRO A 48 6.74 -24.66 19.42
N GLY A 49 7.64 -23.71 19.21
CA GLY A 49 8.94 -23.61 19.85
C GLY A 49 10.03 -24.54 19.29
N GLU A 50 9.73 -25.35 18.26
CA GLU A 50 10.70 -26.18 17.56
C GLU A 50 11.05 -25.50 16.24
N TYR A 51 12.27 -24.98 16.14
CA TYR A 51 12.73 -24.23 14.96
C TYR A 51 13.66 -25.06 14.08
N ASP A 52 13.48 -24.99 12.76
CA ASP A 52 14.34 -25.61 11.75
C ASP A 52 14.80 -24.55 10.73
N PHE A 53 16.00 -24.06 10.91
CA PHE A 53 16.61 -23.05 10.04
C PHE A 53 17.62 -23.65 9.04
N GLY A 54 17.94 -24.94 9.12
CA GLY A 54 19.03 -25.54 8.33
C GLY A 54 18.85 -25.35 6.82
N TRP A 55 17.63 -25.48 6.32
CA TRP A 55 17.36 -25.24 4.90
C TRP A 55 17.55 -23.76 4.49
N LEU A 56 17.21 -22.81 5.38
CA LEU A 56 17.35 -21.38 5.12
C LEU A 56 18.84 -20.95 5.17
N ASP A 57 19.63 -21.55 6.08
CA ASP A 57 21.08 -21.38 6.10
C ASP A 57 21.68 -21.74 4.75
N ASP A 58 21.36 -22.96 4.25
CA ASP A 58 21.85 -23.44 2.96
C ASP A 58 21.46 -22.52 1.79
N VAL A 59 20.24 -21.97 1.81
CA VAL A 59 19.76 -21.03 0.79
C VAL A 59 20.55 -19.71 0.84
N LEU A 60 20.68 -19.09 2.02
CA LEU A 60 21.39 -17.82 2.16
C LEU A 60 22.87 -17.96 1.81
N ASP A 61 23.54 -19.05 2.25
CA ASP A 61 24.92 -19.33 1.92
C ASP A 61 25.11 -19.54 0.41
N THR A 62 24.18 -20.27 -0.24
CA THR A 62 24.21 -20.52 -1.69
C THR A 62 24.04 -19.22 -2.50
N LEU A 63 23.08 -18.36 -2.10
CA LEU A 63 22.88 -17.05 -2.72
C LEU A 63 24.09 -16.14 -2.52
N HIS A 64 24.64 -16.11 -1.30
CA HIS A 64 25.85 -15.34 -1.00
C HIS A 64 27.04 -15.78 -1.85
N ALA A 65 27.29 -17.08 -1.94
CA ALA A 65 28.35 -17.64 -2.78
C ALA A 65 28.16 -17.31 -4.27
N GLY A 66 26.90 -17.16 -4.70
CA GLY A 66 26.51 -16.70 -6.03
C GLY A 66 26.63 -15.20 -6.26
N GLY A 67 26.93 -14.40 -5.24
CA GLY A 67 27.01 -12.94 -5.31
C GLY A 67 25.63 -12.25 -5.31
N ILE A 68 24.58 -12.94 -4.86
CA ILE A 68 23.21 -12.45 -4.79
C ILE A 68 22.91 -12.00 -3.36
N ARG A 69 22.40 -10.79 -3.22
CA ARG A 69 21.95 -10.23 -1.94
C ARG A 69 20.56 -10.74 -1.60
N VAL A 70 20.20 -10.65 -0.34
CA VAL A 70 18.93 -11.18 0.16
C VAL A 70 18.11 -10.08 0.83
N ASP A 71 16.87 -9.97 0.42
CA ASP A 71 15.76 -9.34 1.12
C ASP A 71 15.08 -10.46 1.93
N LEU A 72 15.34 -10.50 3.26
CA LEU A 72 14.91 -11.61 4.12
C LEU A 72 13.57 -11.30 4.77
N ALA A 73 12.54 -12.08 4.39
CA ALA A 73 11.22 -11.90 4.95
C ALA A 73 11.06 -12.56 6.34
N THR A 74 10.25 -11.94 7.20
CA THR A 74 9.97 -12.45 8.56
C THR A 74 9.01 -13.65 8.57
N ALA A 75 8.45 -14.02 7.43
CA ALA A 75 7.54 -15.14 7.22
C ALA A 75 6.17 -15.06 7.95
N THR A 76 5.88 -13.96 8.61
CA THR A 76 4.73 -13.82 9.52
C THR A 76 3.39 -13.63 8.82
N ALA A 77 3.39 -13.40 7.49
CA ALA A 77 2.16 -13.27 6.68
C ALA A 77 1.32 -14.56 6.62
N SER A 78 1.93 -15.73 6.81
CA SER A 78 1.23 -17.02 6.77
C SER A 78 1.45 -17.83 8.05
N PRO A 79 0.66 -17.54 9.12
CA PRO A 79 0.75 -18.29 10.36
C PRO A 79 0.53 -19.80 10.14
N PRO A 80 1.31 -20.65 10.82
CA PRO A 80 1.21 -22.10 10.64
C PRO A 80 -0.12 -22.65 11.16
N PRO A 81 -0.63 -23.75 10.59
CA PRO A 81 -1.93 -24.34 10.97
C PRO A 81 -2.05 -24.71 12.44
N TRP A 82 -0.92 -25.06 13.10
CA TRP A 82 -0.92 -25.38 14.52
C TRP A 82 -1.28 -24.18 15.40
N LEU A 83 -0.99 -22.93 14.95
CA LEU A 83 -1.32 -21.72 15.71
C LEU A 83 -2.85 -21.58 15.82
N ALA A 84 -3.56 -21.58 14.70
CA ALA A 84 -5.01 -21.50 14.67
C ALA A 84 -5.68 -22.70 15.36
N LYS A 85 -5.07 -23.90 15.27
CA LYS A 85 -5.59 -25.11 15.96
C LYS A 85 -5.53 -24.99 17.47
N ARG A 86 -4.47 -24.38 18.02
CA ARG A 86 -4.28 -24.19 19.46
C ARG A 86 -4.97 -22.94 20.00
N HIS A 87 -5.03 -21.90 19.17
CA HIS A 87 -5.55 -20.58 19.49
C HIS A 87 -6.53 -20.11 18.41
N PRO A 88 -7.75 -20.68 18.35
CA PRO A 88 -8.72 -20.35 17.30
C PRO A 88 -9.24 -18.91 17.37
N ASP A 89 -8.99 -18.20 18.45
CA ASP A 89 -9.24 -16.77 18.64
C ASP A 89 -8.22 -15.87 17.91
N THR A 90 -7.14 -16.44 17.38
CA THR A 90 -6.25 -15.71 16.44
C THR A 90 -6.86 -15.53 15.06
N LEU A 91 -7.87 -16.32 14.70
CA LEU A 91 -8.52 -16.21 13.39
C LEU A 91 -9.44 -14.99 13.31
N PRO A 92 -9.46 -14.28 12.18
CA PRO A 92 -10.27 -13.09 12.01
C PRO A 92 -11.76 -13.41 11.88
N VAL A 93 -12.59 -12.43 12.24
CA VAL A 93 -14.04 -12.48 12.13
C VAL A 93 -14.53 -11.36 11.22
N THR A 94 -15.41 -11.67 10.28
CA THR A 94 -16.02 -10.70 9.36
C THR A 94 -17.06 -9.82 10.06
N GLU A 95 -17.51 -8.74 9.42
CA GLU A 95 -18.59 -7.88 9.90
C GLU A 95 -19.93 -8.63 10.15
N HIS A 96 -20.12 -9.76 9.47
CA HIS A 96 -21.28 -10.65 9.65
C HIS A 96 -21.10 -11.70 10.76
N GLY A 97 -20.03 -11.61 11.55
CA GLY A 97 -19.76 -12.53 12.65
C GLY A 97 -19.21 -13.90 12.23
N VAL A 98 -18.81 -14.07 10.96
CA VAL A 98 -18.24 -15.32 10.46
C VAL A 98 -16.75 -15.36 10.74
N ARG A 99 -16.31 -16.36 11.53
CA ARG A 99 -14.88 -16.64 11.71
C ARG A 99 -14.31 -17.27 10.44
N LEU A 100 -13.22 -16.68 9.91
CA LEU A 100 -12.54 -17.23 8.74
C LEU A 100 -11.74 -18.48 9.11
N ALA A 101 -11.58 -19.38 8.12
CA ALA A 101 -10.90 -20.64 8.30
C ALA A 101 -9.39 -20.52 8.08
N VAL A 102 -8.63 -21.48 8.62
CA VAL A 102 -7.21 -21.70 8.33
C VAL A 102 -7.03 -22.37 6.95
N GLY A 103 -5.89 -22.12 6.30
CA GLY A 103 -5.52 -22.76 5.02
C GLY A 103 -5.30 -21.77 3.87
N SER A 104 -5.09 -20.51 4.21
CA SER A 104 -4.76 -19.43 3.30
C SER A 104 -3.57 -18.62 3.86
N ARG A 105 -3.30 -17.44 3.34
CA ARG A 105 -2.36 -16.47 3.90
C ARG A 105 -3.11 -15.37 4.67
N GLN A 106 -2.42 -14.61 5.53
CA GLN A 106 -2.95 -13.51 6.35
C GLN A 106 -4.18 -13.88 7.21
N GLN A 107 -4.25 -15.13 7.63
CA GLN A 107 -5.35 -15.69 8.42
C GLN A 107 -5.20 -15.39 9.91
N TYR A 108 -5.04 -14.12 10.27
CA TYR A 108 -4.87 -13.68 11.66
C TYR A 108 -5.62 -12.38 11.95
N CYS A 109 -6.06 -12.27 13.19
CA CYS A 109 -6.58 -11.01 13.74
C CYS A 109 -5.40 -10.10 14.09
N PRO A 110 -5.28 -8.89 13.50
CA PRO A 110 -4.18 -7.97 13.82
C PRO A 110 -4.10 -7.57 15.29
N SER A 111 -5.23 -7.53 16.00
CA SER A 111 -5.28 -7.21 17.42
C SER A 111 -4.94 -8.39 18.34
N SER A 112 -4.71 -9.61 17.79
CA SER A 112 -4.46 -10.79 18.61
C SER A 112 -3.11 -10.72 19.31
N PRO A 113 -3.06 -10.68 20.67
CA PRO A 113 -1.80 -10.68 21.39
C PRO A 113 -1.05 -12.00 21.20
N VAL A 114 -1.76 -13.11 21.01
CA VAL A 114 -1.15 -14.42 20.75
C VAL A 114 -0.44 -14.44 19.40
N TYR A 115 -1.06 -13.92 18.35
CA TYR A 115 -0.41 -13.83 17.04
C TYR A 115 0.85 -12.96 17.12
N ARG A 116 0.72 -11.75 17.68
CA ARG A 116 1.85 -10.80 17.80
C ARG A 116 3.01 -11.39 18.61
N ASP A 117 2.72 -12.06 19.73
CA ASP A 117 3.76 -12.70 20.57
C ASP A 117 4.48 -13.80 19.79
N ARG A 118 3.76 -14.66 19.07
CA ARG A 118 4.36 -15.72 18.25
C ARG A 118 5.15 -15.19 17.06
N ALA A 119 4.66 -14.16 16.38
CA ALA A 119 5.41 -13.48 15.32
C ALA A 119 6.73 -12.91 15.86
N ARG A 120 6.70 -12.18 16.98
CA ARG A 120 7.90 -11.66 17.66
C ARG A 120 8.89 -12.76 18.04
N GLN A 121 8.42 -13.91 18.53
CA GLN A 121 9.28 -15.05 18.89
C GLN A 121 9.99 -15.60 17.64
N LEU A 122 9.29 -15.81 16.53
CA LEU A 122 9.91 -16.23 15.28
C LEU A 122 10.95 -15.22 14.80
N VAL A 123 10.56 -13.94 14.73
CA VAL A 123 11.45 -12.86 14.27
C VAL A 123 12.69 -12.76 15.15
N SER A 124 12.54 -12.90 16.48
CA SER A 124 13.70 -12.92 17.41
C SER A 124 14.70 -14.03 17.05
N ARG A 125 14.22 -15.24 16.75
CA ARG A 125 15.08 -16.36 16.33
C ARG A 125 15.75 -16.13 14.99
N MET A 126 15.04 -15.51 14.05
CA MET A 126 15.60 -15.15 12.76
C MET A 126 16.68 -14.07 12.90
N VAL A 127 16.42 -13.04 13.67
CA VAL A 127 17.35 -11.93 13.93
C VAL A 127 18.62 -12.44 14.65
N GLU A 128 18.46 -13.24 15.72
CA GLU A 128 19.60 -13.88 16.42
C GLU A 128 20.53 -14.64 15.47
N ARG A 129 19.98 -15.23 14.39
CA ARG A 129 20.73 -16.05 13.46
C ARG A 129 21.26 -15.27 12.27
N TYR A 130 20.49 -14.38 11.69
CA TYR A 130 20.74 -13.80 10.37
C TYR A 130 21.11 -12.32 10.37
N ALA A 131 21.02 -11.60 11.48
CA ALA A 131 21.29 -10.16 11.51
C ALA A 131 22.71 -9.78 11.01
N GLN A 132 23.67 -10.71 11.09
CA GLN A 132 25.05 -10.51 10.64
C GLN A 132 25.37 -11.36 9.40
N HIS A 133 24.38 -11.94 8.74
CA HIS A 133 24.63 -12.78 7.57
C HIS A 133 25.11 -11.93 6.39
N PRO A 134 26.22 -12.31 5.72
CA PRO A 134 26.82 -11.44 4.69
C PRO A 134 25.96 -11.24 3.43
N ALA A 135 24.97 -12.10 3.17
CA ALA A 135 24.03 -11.91 2.08
C ALA A 135 22.93 -10.89 2.40
N LEU A 136 22.63 -10.67 3.70
CA LEU A 136 21.50 -9.83 4.11
C LEU A 136 21.70 -8.37 3.67
N GLU A 137 20.75 -7.84 2.93
CA GLU A 137 20.73 -6.48 2.43
C GLU A 137 19.53 -5.70 2.94
N LEU A 138 18.37 -6.38 3.13
CA LEU A 138 17.11 -5.81 3.50
C LEU A 138 16.33 -6.79 4.37
N TRP A 139 15.60 -6.29 5.36
CA TRP A 139 14.58 -7.03 6.06
C TRP A 139 13.21 -6.72 5.48
N HIS A 140 12.45 -7.76 5.13
CA HIS A 140 11.09 -7.66 4.63
C HIS A 140 10.10 -8.12 5.71
N VAL A 141 9.36 -7.20 6.30
CA VAL A 141 8.45 -7.54 7.41
C VAL A 141 7.09 -7.94 6.87
N ASN A 142 6.68 -9.19 7.15
CA ASN A 142 5.40 -9.77 6.74
C ASN A 142 5.24 -9.82 5.19
N ASN A 143 4.08 -9.51 4.66
CA ASN A 143 3.78 -9.32 3.24
C ASN A 143 2.39 -8.68 3.08
N GLU A 144 2.28 -7.61 2.29
CA GLU A 144 1.01 -7.00 1.86
C GLU A 144 0.00 -6.85 3.02
N TYR A 145 0.37 -6.15 4.07
CA TYR A 145 -0.49 -5.98 5.24
C TYR A 145 -1.90 -5.53 4.88
N GLY A 146 -2.91 -6.29 5.35
CA GLY A 146 -4.31 -5.98 5.15
C GLY A 146 -4.91 -6.47 3.81
N CYS A 147 -4.13 -7.08 2.91
CA CYS A 147 -4.57 -7.50 1.57
C CYS A 147 -5.85 -8.36 1.60
N HIS A 148 -5.92 -9.33 2.51
CA HIS A 148 -7.07 -10.24 2.63
C HIS A 148 -7.88 -10.04 3.90
N VAL A 149 -7.27 -9.48 4.95
CA VAL A 149 -7.90 -9.20 6.24
C VAL A 149 -7.50 -7.80 6.68
N SER A 150 -8.24 -6.81 6.19
CA SER A 150 -8.04 -5.41 6.55
C SER A 150 -8.74 -5.03 7.87
N HIS A 151 -9.85 -5.69 8.18
CA HIS A 151 -10.68 -5.45 9.36
C HIS A 151 -10.98 -6.76 10.08
N CYS A 152 -11.01 -6.73 11.41
CA CYS A 152 -11.43 -7.87 12.22
C CYS A 152 -12.48 -7.44 13.25
N TYR A 153 -13.60 -8.15 13.30
CA TYR A 153 -14.75 -7.85 14.14
C TYR A 153 -14.91 -8.84 15.32
N CYS A 154 -13.83 -9.53 15.71
CA CYS A 154 -13.84 -10.44 16.85
C CYS A 154 -13.81 -9.67 18.18
N GLU A 155 -14.04 -10.38 19.28
CA GLU A 155 -14.05 -9.77 20.62
C GLU A 155 -12.68 -9.21 21.05
N VAL A 156 -11.58 -9.78 20.54
CA VAL A 156 -10.23 -9.24 20.79
C VAL A 156 -10.07 -7.89 20.10
N SER A 157 -10.48 -7.77 18.83
CA SER A 157 -10.50 -6.48 18.13
C SER A 157 -11.47 -5.49 18.75
N ALA A 158 -12.63 -5.94 19.25
CA ALA A 158 -13.58 -5.08 19.94
C ALA A 158 -12.96 -4.45 21.21
N ALA A 159 -12.27 -5.25 22.01
CA ALA A 159 -11.58 -4.75 23.18
C ALA A 159 -10.44 -3.78 22.82
N ALA A 160 -9.65 -4.09 21.78
CA ALA A 160 -8.58 -3.22 21.30
C ALA A 160 -9.15 -1.89 20.74
N PHE A 161 -10.28 -1.93 20.02
CA PHE A 161 -10.95 -0.75 19.51
C PHE A 161 -11.42 0.18 20.63
N ARG A 162 -12.01 -0.35 21.70
CA ARG A 162 -12.38 0.44 22.88
C ARG A 162 -11.17 1.13 23.51
N THR A 163 -10.06 0.41 23.70
CA THR A 163 -8.81 0.99 24.22
C THR A 163 -8.27 2.11 23.30
N TRP A 164 -8.33 1.90 21.98
CA TRP A 164 -7.93 2.92 21.00
C TRP A 164 -8.82 4.17 21.07
N LEU A 165 -10.15 3.98 21.24
CA LEU A 165 -11.10 5.08 21.41
C LEU A 165 -10.88 5.84 22.73
N GLU A 166 -10.62 5.12 23.83
CA GLU A 166 -10.28 5.74 25.12
C GLU A 166 -9.02 6.61 25.00
N ALA A 167 -8.00 6.12 24.31
CA ALA A 167 -6.77 6.88 24.08
C ALA A 167 -7.01 8.11 23.19
N LYS A 168 -7.90 8.01 22.20
CA LYS A 168 -8.22 9.08 21.25
C LYS A 168 -9.09 10.18 21.88
N TYR A 169 -10.13 9.82 22.64
CA TYR A 169 -11.16 10.74 23.10
C TYR A 169 -11.03 11.09 24.60
N GLY A 170 -10.37 10.28 25.39
CA GLY A 170 -10.17 10.50 26.83
C GLY A 170 -11.43 10.30 27.68
N SER A 171 -12.63 10.57 27.17
CA SER A 171 -13.89 10.34 27.86
C SER A 171 -15.01 9.93 26.92
N ILE A 172 -16.01 9.23 27.46
CA ILE A 172 -17.18 8.81 26.68
C ILE A 172 -18.03 10.00 26.21
N ASP A 173 -18.05 11.09 26.95
CA ASP A 173 -18.77 12.30 26.54
C ASP A 173 -18.09 12.97 25.35
N GLU A 174 -16.76 12.98 25.27
CA GLU A 174 -16.01 13.46 24.10
C GLU A 174 -16.25 12.58 22.87
N LEU A 175 -16.26 11.26 23.05
CA LEU A 175 -16.62 10.32 21.98
C LEU A 175 -18.05 10.59 21.48
N ASN A 176 -19.03 10.72 22.39
CA ASN A 176 -20.43 11.01 22.04
C ASN A 176 -20.57 12.32 21.26
N ARG A 177 -19.80 13.34 21.64
CA ARG A 177 -19.77 14.63 20.94
C ARG A 177 -19.18 14.47 19.54
N ALA A 178 -18.02 13.81 19.43
CA ALA A 178 -17.33 13.59 18.17
C ALA A 178 -18.12 12.70 17.19
N TRP A 179 -18.83 11.70 17.69
CA TRP A 179 -19.65 10.81 16.86
C TRP A 179 -21.08 11.34 16.60
N GLY A 180 -21.48 12.45 17.24
CA GLY A 180 -22.84 12.99 17.08
C GLY A 180 -23.93 12.02 17.51
N THR A 181 -23.72 11.27 18.60
CA THR A 181 -24.54 10.12 19.01
C THR A 181 -25.95 10.45 19.48
N ALA A 182 -26.30 11.73 19.59
CA ALA A 182 -27.70 12.16 19.82
C ALA A 182 -28.62 11.72 18.67
N PHE A 183 -28.07 11.47 17.47
CA PHE A 183 -28.78 10.97 16.31
C PHE A 183 -29.20 9.51 16.51
N TRP A 184 -30.44 9.17 16.27
CA TRP A 184 -31.02 7.82 16.39
C TRP A 184 -30.78 7.10 17.73
N SER A 185 -30.67 7.85 18.83
CA SER A 185 -30.45 7.27 20.17
C SER A 185 -29.17 6.43 20.27
N GLN A 186 -28.09 6.85 19.63
CA GLN A 186 -26.82 6.11 19.60
C GLN A 186 -25.88 6.45 20.78
N ARG A 187 -26.32 7.27 21.76
CA ARG A 187 -25.51 7.70 22.88
C ARG A 187 -25.05 6.52 23.75
N TYR A 188 -23.78 6.53 24.08
CA TYR A 188 -23.14 5.56 24.99
C TYR A 188 -22.95 6.18 26.39
N ASP A 189 -23.06 5.37 27.44
CA ASP A 189 -22.75 5.77 28.81
C ASP A 189 -21.32 5.35 29.24
N ALA A 190 -20.76 4.33 28.61
CA ALA A 190 -19.41 3.84 28.86
C ALA A 190 -18.77 3.26 27.60
N PHE A 191 -17.43 3.18 27.58
CA PHE A 191 -16.70 2.61 26.44
C PHE A 191 -16.97 1.12 26.22
N ASP A 192 -17.32 0.38 27.26
CA ASP A 192 -17.64 -1.06 27.16
C ASP A 192 -18.94 -1.35 26.39
N GLU A 193 -19.80 -0.34 26.19
CA GLU A 193 -20.97 -0.42 25.31
C GLU A 193 -20.62 -0.26 23.82
N VAL A 194 -19.41 0.24 23.50
CA VAL A 194 -19.04 0.49 22.13
C VAL A 194 -18.57 -0.81 21.46
N GLU A 195 -19.20 -1.13 20.33
CA GLU A 195 -18.87 -2.30 19.51
C GLU A 195 -18.25 -1.87 18.17
N PRO A 196 -17.44 -2.72 17.50
CA PRO A 196 -17.08 -2.53 16.11
C PRO A 196 -18.34 -2.35 15.23
N PRO A 197 -18.27 -1.59 14.14
CA PRO A 197 -19.43 -1.35 13.28
C PRO A 197 -19.79 -2.60 12.45
N ARG A 198 -20.29 -3.64 13.11
CA ARG A 198 -20.78 -4.88 12.49
C ARG A 198 -21.97 -4.62 11.59
N ALA A 199 -22.36 -5.61 10.79
CA ALA A 199 -23.54 -5.53 9.91
C ALA A 199 -24.79 -5.11 10.70
N ALA A 200 -25.48 -4.10 10.22
CA ALA A 200 -26.64 -3.49 10.85
C ALA A 200 -27.82 -3.36 9.85
N PRO A 201 -29.07 -3.19 10.32
CA PRO A 201 -30.25 -3.10 9.45
C PRO A 201 -30.22 -1.95 8.44
N THR A 202 -29.51 -0.86 8.76
CA THR A 202 -29.38 0.32 7.90
C THR A 202 -28.01 1.02 8.14
N PHE A 203 -27.90 2.30 7.83
CA PHE A 203 -26.67 3.07 7.95
C PHE A 203 -26.14 3.08 9.38
N ARG A 204 -24.85 2.79 9.51
CA ARG A 204 -24.10 2.91 10.76
C ARG A 204 -23.64 4.35 10.97
N ASN A 205 -23.20 4.69 12.16
CA ASN A 205 -22.64 6.01 12.46
C ASN A 205 -21.42 6.29 11.58
N PRO A 206 -21.38 7.40 10.81
CA PRO A 206 -20.29 7.69 9.88
C PRO A 206 -18.93 7.84 10.56
N THR A 207 -18.89 8.51 11.73
CA THR A 207 -17.63 8.72 12.46
C THR A 207 -17.14 7.44 13.10
N GLN A 208 -18.03 6.55 13.55
CA GLN A 208 -17.67 5.20 14.00
C GLN A 208 -17.03 4.38 12.88
N LEU A 209 -17.57 4.45 11.65
CA LEU A 209 -16.98 3.77 10.49
C LEU A 209 -15.58 4.30 10.21
N LEU A 210 -15.41 5.62 10.15
CA LEU A 210 -14.12 6.26 9.91
C LEU A 210 -13.10 5.93 11.01
N ASP A 211 -13.53 5.92 12.27
CA ASP A 211 -12.64 5.57 13.38
C ASP A 211 -12.27 4.08 13.37
N PHE A 212 -13.14 3.21 12.86
CA PHE A 212 -12.82 1.80 12.73
C PHE A 212 -11.86 1.53 11.56
N ASP A 213 -11.94 2.30 10.46
CA ASP A 213 -10.94 2.28 9.39
C ASP A 213 -9.57 2.74 9.91
N ARG A 214 -9.51 3.87 10.63
CA ARG A 214 -8.30 4.39 11.28
C ARG A 214 -7.69 3.37 12.24
N PHE A 215 -8.51 2.82 13.14
CA PHE A 215 -8.11 1.79 14.09
C PHE A 215 -7.57 0.54 13.38
N SER A 216 -8.24 0.07 12.35
CA SER A 216 -7.83 -1.15 11.62
C SER A 216 -6.47 -0.97 10.94
N SER A 217 -6.24 0.20 10.32
CA SER A 217 -4.93 0.57 9.77
C SER A 217 -3.85 0.68 10.85
N ASP A 218 -4.17 1.27 12.00
CA ASP A 218 -3.24 1.41 13.13
C ASP A 218 -2.90 0.06 13.78
N GLU A 219 -3.84 -0.89 13.83
CA GLU A 219 -3.60 -2.26 14.35
C GLU A 219 -2.67 -3.08 13.44
N LEU A 220 -2.83 -2.95 12.11
CA LEU A 220 -1.89 -3.55 11.17
C LEU A 220 -0.50 -2.93 11.32
N LEU A 221 -0.41 -1.60 11.45
CA LEU A 221 0.85 -0.91 11.69
C LEU A 221 1.50 -1.32 13.02
N ALA A 222 0.70 -1.60 14.04
CA ALA A 222 1.21 -2.09 15.33
C ALA A 222 1.80 -3.51 15.20
N CYS A 223 1.29 -4.37 14.31
CA CYS A 223 1.93 -5.64 13.97
C CYS A 223 3.32 -5.40 13.36
N TYR A 224 3.40 -4.54 12.33
CA TYR A 224 4.67 -4.17 11.70
C TYR A 224 5.69 -3.64 12.73
N ARG A 225 5.31 -2.62 13.51
CA ARG A 225 6.17 -2.02 14.54
C ARG A 225 6.68 -3.06 15.54
N SER A 226 5.83 -4.02 15.93
CA SER A 226 6.21 -5.04 16.91
C SER A 226 7.31 -5.98 16.41
N GLU A 227 7.39 -6.24 15.11
CA GLU A 227 8.44 -7.03 14.48
C GLU A 227 9.70 -6.17 14.24
N VAL A 228 9.55 -4.94 13.74
CA VAL A 228 10.64 -3.98 13.54
C VAL A 228 11.39 -3.71 14.84
N GLU A 229 10.68 -3.57 15.97
CA GLU A 229 11.30 -3.39 17.28
C GLU A 229 12.28 -4.52 17.62
N VAL A 230 11.93 -5.78 17.29
CA VAL A 230 12.80 -6.94 17.48
C VAL A 230 14.01 -6.88 16.53
N ILE A 231 13.79 -6.52 15.27
CA ILE A 231 14.86 -6.40 14.27
C ILE A 231 15.86 -5.32 14.70
N ARG A 232 15.38 -4.13 15.06
CA ARG A 232 16.21 -2.98 15.43
C ARG A 232 17.02 -3.19 16.72
N ALA A 233 16.62 -4.12 17.56
CA ALA A 233 17.39 -4.46 18.77
C ALA A 233 18.76 -5.09 18.45
N ALA A 234 18.96 -5.63 17.23
CA ALA A 234 20.18 -6.36 16.87
C ALA A 234 20.66 -6.16 15.41
N SER A 235 19.97 -5.36 14.61
CA SER A 235 20.31 -5.13 13.20
C SER A 235 20.08 -3.68 12.78
N ASP A 236 21.06 -3.09 12.09
CA ASP A 236 20.97 -1.79 11.44
C ASP A 236 20.64 -1.91 9.94
N VAL A 237 20.42 -3.12 9.44
CA VAL A 237 20.03 -3.37 8.05
C VAL A 237 18.68 -2.74 7.78
N PRO A 238 18.48 -2.05 6.65
CA PRO A 238 17.21 -1.40 6.32
C PRO A 238 16.02 -2.36 6.38
N VAL A 239 14.85 -1.83 6.71
CA VAL A 239 13.59 -2.57 6.84
C VAL A 239 12.55 -2.03 5.88
N THR A 240 11.84 -2.91 5.20
CA THR A 240 10.70 -2.60 4.36
C THR A 240 9.49 -3.50 4.65
N THR A 241 8.37 -3.15 4.07
CA THR A 241 7.22 -4.04 3.81
C THR A 241 6.57 -3.55 2.52
N ASN A 242 6.06 -4.47 1.72
CA ASN A 242 5.51 -4.15 0.41
C ASN A 242 4.11 -3.49 0.53
N PHE A 243 3.99 -2.30 -0.05
CA PHE A 243 2.72 -1.60 -0.22
C PHE A 243 2.00 -2.13 -1.47
N MET A 244 0.74 -1.76 -1.67
CA MET A 244 -0.08 -2.24 -2.80
C MET A 244 -0.67 -1.07 -3.59
N GLY A 245 0.14 -0.08 -3.93
CA GLY A 245 -0.30 1.11 -4.65
C GLY A 245 -1.34 1.93 -3.89
N PHE A 246 -2.44 2.24 -4.55
CA PHE A 246 -3.59 2.88 -3.90
C PHE A 246 -4.45 1.82 -3.18
N PHE A 247 -4.03 1.44 -2.00
CA PHE A 247 -4.70 0.45 -1.18
C PHE A 247 -5.50 1.13 -0.07
N LYS A 248 -6.83 1.19 -0.24
CA LYS A 248 -7.74 1.93 0.63
C LYS A 248 -7.65 1.56 2.11
N PRO A 249 -7.52 0.26 2.51
CA PRO A 249 -7.56 -0.13 3.93
C PRO A 249 -6.44 0.40 4.82
N VAL A 250 -5.35 0.91 4.25
CA VAL A 250 -4.12 1.26 4.98
C VAL A 250 -3.67 2.69 4.65
N ASP A 251 -3.55 3.54 5.66
CA ASP A 251 -3.02 4.91 5.51
C ASP A 251 -1.50 4.88 5.31
N TYR A 252 -1.07 4.85 4.06
CA TYR A 252 0.36 4.81 3.73
C TYR A 252 1.13 6.09 4.09
N TRP A 253 0.48 7.23 4.35
CA TRP A 253 1.18 8.38 4.91
C TRP A 253 1.73 8.11 6.31
N LYS A 254 1.02 7.32 7.12
CA LYS A 254 1.51 6.88 8.43
C LYS A 254 2.59 5.81 8.27
N TRP A 255 2.36 4.83 7.40
CA TRP A 255 3.26 3.69 7.22
C TRP A 255 4.61 4.08 6.63
N ALA A 256 4.64 4.99 5.66
CA ALA A 256 5.88 5.42 5.02
C ALA A 256 6.89 6.08 5.97
N ARG A 257 6.45 6.54 7.13
CA ARG A 257 7.32 7.08 8.18
C ARG A 257 8.00 6.02 9.04
N GLU A 258 7.58 4.78 8.92
CA GLU A 258 8.04 3.65 9.73
C GLU A 258 8.96 2.70 8.95
N VAL A 259 8.94 2.77 7.62
CA VAL A 259 9.83 1.98 6.76
C VAL A 259 11.09 2.79 6.41
N ASP A 260 12.23 2.11 6.26
CA ASP A 260 13.44 2.77 5.76
C ASP A 260 13.42 2.91 4.24
N VAL A 261 12.76 1.98 3.56
CA VAL A 261 12.62 1.95 2.10
C VAL A 261 11.17 1.69 1.76
N VAL A 262 10.56 2.59 0.98
CA VAL A 262 9.22 2.34 0.41
C VAL A 262 9.32 1.27 -0.66
N SER A 263 8.48 0.27 -0.60
CA SER A 263 8.37 -0.76 -1.64
C SER A 263 6.92 -1.02 -2.02
N ASP A 264 6.68 -1.47 -3.25
CA ASP A 264 5.35 -1.55 -3.85
C ASP A 264 5.14 -2.81 -4.69
N ASP A 265 3.93 -3.31 -4.66
CA ASP A 265 3.45 -4.40 -5.52
C ASP A 265 2.42 -3.86 -6.50
N THR A 266 2.78 -3.89 -7.76
CA THR A 266 1.91 -3.36 -8.82
C THR A 266 1.80 -4.32 -9.99
N TYR A 267 0.59 -4.78 -10.23
CA TYR A 267 0.27 -5.75 -11.29
C TYR A 267 -0.66 -5.15 -12.34
N PRO A 268 -0.17 -4.30 -13.26
CA PRO A 268 -1.00 -3.74 -14.32
C PRO A 268 -1.60 -4.84 -15.20
N ASP A 269 -2.85 -4.67 -15.68
CA ASP A 269 -3.47 -5.63 -16.60
C ASP A 269 -2.94 -5.42 -18.01
N PRO A 270 -2.29 -6.43 -18.64
CA PRO A 270 -1.79 -6.30 -19.99
C PRO A 270 -2.87 -6.08 -21.06
N ALA A 271 -4.10 -6.48 -20.79
CA ALA A 271 -5.22 -6.31 -21.70
C ALA A 271 -5.90 -4.94 -21.61
N ASP A 272 -5.69 -4.22 -20.50
CA ASP A 272 -6.29 -2.91 -20.27
C ASP A 272 -5.36 -1.79 -20.77
N PRO A 273 -5.77 -1.00 -21.78
CA PRO A 273 -4.95 0.10 -22.31
C PRO A 273 -4.73 1.26 -21.33
N ILE A 274 -5.55 1.37 -20.29
CA ILE A 274 -5.42 2.40 -19.24
C ILE A 274 -4.45 1.97 -18.14
N SER A 275 -4.26 0.69 -17.95
CA SER A 275 -3.44 0.11 -16.89
C SER A 275 -2.02 0.70 -16.78
N PRO A 276 -1.27 1.00 -17.86
CA PRO A 276 0.04 1.64 -17.76
C PRO A 276 0.00 3.06 -17.18
N ARG A 277 -1.11 3.77 -17.36
CA ARG A 277 -1.32 5.14 -16.83
C ARG A 277 -1.65 5.08 -15.34
N TYR A 278 -2.49 4.13 -14.95
CA TYR A 278 -2.76 3.87 -13.54
C TYR A 278 -1.49 3.44 -12.80
N ALA A 279 -0.71 2.54 -13.39
CA ALA A 279 0.59 2.15 -12.85
C ALA A 279 1.56 3.34 -12.70
N ALA A 280 1.54 4.30 -13.63
CA ALA A 280 2.31 5.54 -13.52
C ALA A 280 1.88 6.36 -12.29
N MET A 281 0.57 6.44 -12.00
CA MET A 281 0.03 7.11 -10.83
C MET A 281 0.48 6.43 -9.52
N VAL A 282 0.46 5.10 -9.49
CA VAL A 282 0.96 4.32 -8.34
C VAL A 282 2.45 4.61 -8.07
N ARG A 283 3.28 4.64 -9.10
CA ARG A 283 4.72 4.90 -8.98
C ARG A 283 5.02 6.32 -8.48
N ASP A 284 4.22 7.29 -8.92
CA ASP A 284 4.31 8.67 -8.41
C ASP A 284 3.88 8.76 -6.94
N LEU A 285 2.91 7.94 -6.51
CA LEU A 285 2.56 7.82 -5.10
C LEU A 285 3.75 7.25 -4.28
N MET A 286 4.38 6.15 -4.72
CA MET A 286 5.51 5.55 -3.99
C MET A 286 6.66 6.54 -3.83
N ARG A 287 7.02 7.27 -4.90
CA ARG A 287 8.00 8.34 -4.81
C ARG A 287 7.61 9.40 -3.79
N SER A 288 6.34 9.80 -3.78
CA SER A 288 5.83 10.84 -2.87
C SER A 288 5.82 10.40 -1.41
N LEU A 289 5.48 9.13 -1.14
CA LEU A 289 5.52 8.54 0.21
C LEU A 289 6.94 8.53 0.78
N GLY A 290 7.96 8.37 -0.07
CA GLY A 290 9.37 8.42 0.29
C GLY A 290 9.98 9.83 0.25
N ASP A 291 9.21 10.91 0.20
CA ASP A 291 9.71 12.29 0.08
C ASP A 291 10.71 12.46 -1.10
N GLY A 292 10.42 11.80 -2.23
CA GLY A 292 11.25 11.80 -3.41
C GLY A 292 12.51 10.92 -3.30
N ALA A 293 12.70 10.17 -2.21
CA ALA A 293 13.75 9.15 -2.12
C ALA A 293 13.46 7.98 -3.08
N PRO A 294 14.50 7.25 -3.49
CA PRO A 294 14.33 6.03 -4.25
C PRO A 294 13.46 5.00 -3.52
N TRP A 295 12.67 4.26 -4.30
CA TRP A 295 11.77 3.23 -3.83
C TRP A 295 11.98 1.92 -4.61
N LEU A 296 11.42 0.79 -4.14
CA LEU A 296 11.55 -0.50 -4.79
C LEU A 296 10.19 -0.94 -5.37
N LEU A 297 10.16 -1.33 -6.65
CA LEU A 297 9.09 -2.17 -7.16
C LEU A 297 9.37 -3.59 -6.68
N MET A 298 8.72 -3.99 -5.59
CA MET A 298 8.97 -5.27 -4.92
C MET A 298 8.35 -6.42 -5.70
N GLU A 299 7.14 -6.21 -6.21
CA GLU A 299 6.46 -7.21 -7.01
C GLU A 299 5.83 -6.64 -8.28
N GLN A 300 6.05 -7.33 -9.36
CA GLN A 300 5.28 -7.28 -10.61
C GLN A 300 5.34 -8.66 -11.27
N SER A 301 4.45 -8.96 -12.23
CA SER A 301 4.52 -10.24 -12.94
C SER A 301 5.40 -10.16 -14.18
N PRO A 302 6.18 -11.21 -14.50
CA PRO A 302 6.86 -11.30 -15.81
C PRO A 302 5.89 -11.53 -16.99
N GLY A 303 4.73 -12.12 -16.73
CA GLY A 303 3.70 -12.46 -17.71
C GLY A 303 2.29 -12.30 -17.16
N ALA A 304 1.48 -13.36 -17.21
CA ALA A 304 0.14 -13.38 -16.67
C ALA A 304 0.14 -13.59 -15.15
N VAL A 305 -0.83 -12.98 -14.46
CA VAL A 305 -1.22 -13.32 -13.09
C VAL A 305 -2.25 -14.46 -13.10
N ASN A 306 -2.80 -14.86 -11.94
CA ASN A 306 -3.74 -15.97 -11.86
C ASN A 306 -5.08 -15.65 -11.15
N TRP A 307 -5.26 -14.45 -10.65
CA TRP A 307 -6.43 -14.07 -9.83
C TRP A 307 -7.51 -13.27 -10.55
N ARG A 308 -7.28 -12.86 -11.82
CA ARG A 308 -8.31 -12.16 -12.61
C ARG A 308 -9.26 -13.17 -13.25
N PRO A 309 -10.49 -12.79 -13.58
CA PRO A 309 -11.39 -13.63 -14.37
C PRO A 309 -10.79 -14.03 -15.73
N GLN A 310 -10.04 -13.13 -16.37
CA GLN A 310 -9.19 -13.37 -17.53
C GLN A 310 -7.79 -12.84 -17.26
N ASN A 311 -6.79 -13.70 -17.45
CA ASN A 311 -5.39 -13.36 -17.22
C ASN A 311 -4.64 -13.28 -18.54
N ALA A 312 -4.40 -12.06 -19.01
CA ALA A 312 -3.65 -11.83 -20.23
C ALA A 312 -2.14 -11.96 -19.99
N ALA A 313 -1.45 -12.57 -20.93
CA ALA A 313 0.02 -12.53 -20.96
C ALA A 313 0.51 -11.19 -21.46
N LYS A 314 1.62 -10.71 -20.94
CA LYS A 314 2.27 -9.50 -21.44
C LYS A 314 2.76 -9.69 -22.88
N ALA A 315 2.52 -8.68 -23.72
CA ALA A 315 3.06 -8.63 -25.07
C ALA A 315 4.61 -8.55 -25.05
N PRO A 316 5.29 -8.93 -26.13
CA PRO A 316 6.73 -8.76 -26.27
C PRO A 316 7.16 -7.33 -25.95
N GLY A 317 8.13 -7.14 -25.04
CA GLY A 317 8.64 -5.84 -24.61
C GLY A 317 7.79 -5.11 -23.57
N GLN A 318 6.54 -5.52 -23.30
CA GLN A 318 5.65 -4.82 -22.38
C GLN A 318 6.15 -4.90 -20.92
N MET A 319 6.68 -6.05 -20.48
CA MET A 319 7.30 -6.20 -19.17
C MET A 319 8.47 -5.23 -18.98
N ARG A 320 9.36 -5.15 -19.98
CA ARG A 320 10.50 -4.24 -19.96
C ARG A 320 10.05 -2.77 -19.94
N ALA A 321 9.09 -2.39 -20.79
CA ALA A 321 8.58 -1.02 -20.83
C ALA A 321 8.01 -0.57 -19.47
N TRP A 322 7.32 -1.44 -18.77
CA TRP A 322 6.76 -1.15 -17.44
C TRP A 322 7.83 -1.10 -16.35
N SER A 323 8.87 -1.93 -16.45
CA SER A 323 10.05 -1.84 -15.58
C SER A 323 10.80 -0.52 -15.77
N TYR A 324 11.03 -0.11 -17.01
CA TYR A 324 11.62 1.20 -17.32
C TYR A 324 10.76 2.38 -16.86
N GLN A 325 9.42 2.24 -16.90
CA GLN A 325 8.53 3.26 -16.35
C GLN A 325 8.73 3.43 -14.84
N SER A 326 8.98 2.34 -14.10
CA SER A 326 9.27 2.42 -12.67
C SER A 326 10.60 3.13 -12.39
N VAL A 327 11.67 2.74 -13.10
CA VAL A 327 12.99 3.40 -13.00
C VAL A 327 12.88 4.89 -13.35
N GLY A 328 12.20 5.23 -14.45
CA GLY A 328 11.98 6.63 -14.86
C GLY A 328 11.12 7.44 -13.88
N ARG A 329 10.49 6.80 -12.90
CA ARG A 329 9.73 7.42 -11.81
C ARG A 329 10.38 7.26 -10.43
N GLY A 330 11.68 6.95 -10.42
CA GLY A 330 12.51 6.96 -9.21
C GLY A 330 12.65 5.62 -8.49
N ALA A 331 12.31 4.49 -9.14
CA ALA A 331 12.59 3.19 -8.55
C ALA A 331 14.07 2.81 -8.70
N ASP A 332 14.69 2.39 -7.60
CA ASP A 332 16.03 1.80 -7.56
C ASP A 332 16.01 0.27 -7.41
N GLY A 333 14.85 -0.36 -7.57
CA GLY A 333 14.70 -1.80 -7.59
C GLY A 333 13.54 -2.25 -8.46
N ILE A 334 13.77 -3.33 -9.21
CA ILE A 334 12.79 -3.99 -10.07
C ILE A 334 12.78 -5.46 -9.72
N LEU A 335 11.82 -5.87 -8.90
CA LEU A 335 11.65 -7.24 -8.49
C LEU A 335 10.34 -7.81 -9.03
N PHE A 336 10.25 -9.12 -9.05
CA PHE A 336 9.13 -9.85 -9.64
C PHE A 336 8.58 -10.90 -8.68
N PHE A 337 7.30 -11.03 -8.59
CA PHE A 337 6.66 -12.26 -8.18
C PHE A 337 6.44 -13.12 -9.42
N GLN A 338 7.19 -14.22 -9.61
CA GLN A 338 8.21 -14.81 -8.74
C GLN A 338 9.43 -15.26 -9.56
N TRP A 339 10.49 -15.72 -8.92
CA TRP A 339 11.68 -16.24 -9.61
C TRP A 339 11.31 -17.43 -10.50
N ARG A 340 10.94 -18.56 -9.92
CA ARG A 340 10.55 -19.77 -10.66
C ARG A 340 9.04 -19.98 -10.56
N GLN A 341 8.36 -20.15 -11.68
CA GLN A 341 6.93 -20.39 -11.72
C GLN A 341 6.57 -21.67 -10.95
N SER A 342 5.74 -21.59 -9.91
CA SER A 342 5.37 -22.68 -9.02
C SER A 342 4.74 -23.85 -9.77
N ALA A 343 5.14 -25.09 -9.44
CA ALA A 343 4.56 -26.30 -10.05
C ALA A 343 3.24 -26.72 -9.40
N ALA A 344 2.95 -26.23 -8.19
CA ALA A 344 1.78 -26.61 -7.40
C ALA A 344 1.26 -25.40 -6.60
N GLY A 345 0.16 -25.57 -5.89
CA GLY A 345 -0.45 -24.54 -5.06
C GLY A 345 -1.39 -23.62 -5.84
N SER A 346 -1.93 -22.63 -5.13
CA SER A 346 -2.93 -21.70 -5.68
C SER A 346 -2.37 -20.82 -6.79
N GLU A 347 -1.07 -20.51 -6.74
CA GLU A 347 -0.38 -19.60 -7.65
C GLU A 347 0.42 -20.32 -8.77
N LYS A 348 0.17 -21.61 -8.99
CA LYS A 348 0.85 -22.39 -10.04
C LYS A 348 0.72 -21.82 -11.47
N PHE A 349 -0.29 -21.01 -11.72
CA PHE A 349 -0.48 -20.33 -13.01
C PHE A 349 -0.05 -18.87 -12.99
N HIS A 350 0.43 -18.36 -11.85
CA HIS A 350 1.12 -17.09 -11.83
C HIS A 350 2.46 -17.23 -12.56
N SER A 351 2.79 -16.29 -13.45
CA SER A 351 4.04 -16.35 -14.20
C SER A 351 5.26 -16.19 -13.28
N GLY A 352 6.40 -16.73 -13.72
CA GLY A 352 7.68 -16.57 -13.06
C GLY A 352 8.75 -16.10 -14.05
N MET A 353 9.87 -15.57 -13.52
CA MET A 353 11.02 -15.19 -14.33
C MET A 353 11.58 -16.41 -15.07
N VAL A 354 11.60 -17.56 -14.41
CA VAL A 354 11.80 -18.88 -15.03
C VAL A 354 10.43 -19.54 -15.20
N PRO A 355 9.83 -19.48 -16.41
CA PRO A 355 8.50 -20.06 -16.65
C PRO A 355 8.50 -21.59 -16.62
N HIS A 356 7.32 -22.22 -16.57
CA HIS A 356 7.19 -23.69 -16.73
C HIS A 356 7.87 -24.23 -18.00
N GLY A 357 7.91 -23.44 -19.07
CA GLY A 357 8.63 -23.78 -20.30
C GLY A 357 10.16 -23.70 -20.22
N GLY A 358 10.69 -23.29 -19.06
CA GLY A 358 12.14 -23.16 -18.84
C GLY A 358 12.77 -21.95 -19.55
N THR A 359 14.06 -22.04 -19.75
CA THR A 359 14.89 -20.90 -20.24
C THR A 359 14.87 -20.72 -21.77
N ASP A 360 14.33 -21.65 -22.53
CA ASP A 360 14.14 -21.45 -23.98
C ASP A 360 12.77 -20.79 -24.28
N THR A 361 12.49 -19.69 -23.59
CA THR A 361 11.25 -18.94 -23.69
C THR A 361 11.49 -17.46 -23.99
N ARG A 362 10.49 -16.78 -24.54
CA ARG A 362 10.52 -15.33 -24.74
C ARG A 362 10.71 -14.58 -23.41
N VAL A 363 9.96 -15.00 -22.38
CA VAL A 363 10.01 -14.35 -21.06
C VAL A 363 11.42 -14.40 -20.51
N TRP A 364 12.06 -15.56 -20.52
CA TRP A 364 13.44 -15.67 -20.03
C TRP A 364 14.42 -14.78 -20.78
N ARG A 365 14.34 -14.74 -22.10
CA ARG A 365 15.19 -13.84 -22.92
C ARG A 365 14.99 -12.38 -22.57
N GLU A 366 13.75 -11.94 -22.29
CA GLU A 366 13.47 -10.60 -21.82
C GLU A 366 14.00 -10.33 -20.41
N ILE A 367 13.99 -11.32 -19.51
CA ILE A 367 14.60 -11.24 -18.18
C ILE A 367 16.11 -11.00 -18.29
N GLU A 368 16.84 -11.80 -19.08
CA GLU A 368 18.28 -11.64 -19.31
C GLU A 368 18.59 -10.25 -19.92
N GLN A 369 17.78 -9.84 -20.87
CA GLN A 369 17.95 -8.55 -21.53
C GLN A 369 17.78 -7.40 -20.53
N LEU A 370 16.71 -7.42 -19.73
CA LEU A 370 16.41 -6.38 -18.73
C LEU A 370 17.52 -6.30 -17.67
N GLY A 371 17.99 -7.43 -17.16
CA GLY A 371 19.08 -7.47 -16.18
C GLY A 371 20.35 -6.80 -16.69
N GLY A 372 20.78 -7.13 -17.92
CA GLY A 372 21.93 -6.47 -18.56
C GLY A 372 21.72 -4.98 -18.83
N GLU A 373 20.48 -4.55 -19.10
CA GLU A 373 20.11 -3.15 -19.27
C GLU A 373 20.19 -2.37 -17.96
N LEU A 374 19.61 -2.90 -16.87
CA LEU A 374 19.63 -2.28 -15.54
C LEU A 374 21.05 -2.15 -14.98
N GLN A 375 21.89 -3.15 -15.19
CA GLN A 375 23.32 -3.07 -14.83
C GLN A 375 24.03 -1.92 -15.55
N ARG A 376 23.74 -1.68 -16.83
CA ARG A 376 24.31 -0.54 -17.56
C ARG A 376 23.81 0.81 -17.05
N LEU A 377 22.52 0.90 -16.67
CA LEU A 377 21.95 2.11 -16.07
C LEU A 377 22.57 2.44 -14.71
N SER A 378 22.94 1.43 -13.93
CA SER A 378 23.65 1.59 -12.66
C SER A 378 25.15 1.84 -12.82
N GLY A 379 25.70 1.58 -14.02
CA GLY A 379 27.13 1.72 -14.28
C GLY A 379 27.64 3.17 -14.25
N PRO A 380 28.96 3.35 -14.13
CA PRO A 380 29.57 4.68 -13.95
C PRO A 380 29.36 5.66 -15.11
N GLU A 381 28.92 5.17 -16.26
CA GLU A 381 28.64 6.00 -17.43
C GLU A 381 27.26 6.70 -17.33
N VAL A 382 26.31 6.10 -16.63
CA VAL A 382 24.94 6.63 -16.48
C VAL A 382 24.66 7.02 -15.02
N GLY A 383 24.93 6.13 -14.05
CA GLY A 383 24.82 6.40 -12.62
C GLY A 383 23.41 6.86 -12.20
N LEU A 384 22.40 6.08 -12.62
CA LEU A 384 20.99 6.50 -12.43
C LEU A 384 20.47 6.23 -11.02
N GLU A 385 21.12 5.30 -10.28
CA GLU A 385 20.72 4.97 -8.91
C GLU A 385 20.81 6.19 -7.98
N GLY A 386 19.89 6.29 -7.04
CA GLY A 386 19.78 7.41 -6.09
C GLY A 386 19.26 8.71 -6.73
N SER A 387 18.89 8.69 -8.01
CA SER A 387 18.39 9.87 -8.70
C SER A 387 17.01 10.27 -8.19
N ARG A 388 16.74 11.58 -8.20
CA ARG A 388 15.44 12.15 -7.80
C ARG A 388 14.72 12.75 -9.00
N VAL A 389 13.40 12.57 -9.04
CA VAL A 389 12.55 13.15 -10.08
C VAL A 389 12.05 14.51 -9.60
N PRO A 390 12.43 15.63 -10.25
CA PRO A 390 11.98 16.95 -9.83
C PRO A 390 10.51 17.18 -10.20
N THR A 391 9.74 17.74 -9.28
CA THR A 391 8.31 17.97 -9.44
C THR A 391 7.92 19.37 -8.93
N GLN A 392 6.98 20.03 -9.58
CA GLN A 392 6.43 21.32 -9.19
C GLN A 392 4.90 21.31 -9.10
N VAL A 393 4.30 20.16 -9.29
CA VAL A 393 2.84 19.96 -9.30
C VAL A 393 2.49 18.81 -8.37
N ALA A 394 1.52 19.00 -7.50
CA ALA A 394 1.05 17.91 -6.65
C ALA A 394 -0.48 17.82 -6.60
N ILE A 395 -0.95 16.63 -6.26
CA ILE A 395 -2.36 16.33 -5.96
C ILE A 395 -2.45 16.04 -4.46
N ALA A 396 -3.34 16.73 -3.78
CA ALA A 396 -3.63 16.46 -2.37
C ALA A 396 -4.33 15.10 -2.22
N LEU A 397 -3.75 14.24 -1.41
CA LEU A 397 -4.22 12.89 -1.11
C LEU A 397 -4.39 12.72 0.39
N ASP A 398 -5.56 12.23 0.79
CA ASP A 398 -5.93 12.03 2.18
C ASP A 398 -6.76 10.74 2.36
N TRP A 399 -6.30 9.84 3.24
CA TRP A 399 -6.99 8.58 3.50
C TRP A 399 -8.32 8.77 4.24
N ASP A 400 -8.39 9.70 5.19
CA ASP A 400 -9.63 10.01 5.90
C ASP A 400 -10.72 10.47 4.92
N SER A 401 -10.35 11.31 3.97
CA SER A 401 -11.23 11.75 2.89
C SER A 401 -11.67 10.59 1.99
N TRP A 402 -10.76 9.67 1.67
CA TRP A 402 -11.07 8.48 0.87
C TRP A 402 -12.04 7.55 1.59
N TRP A 403 -11.77 7.24 2.87
CA TRP A 403 -12.68 6.43 3.69
C TRP A 403 -14.05 7.06 3.80
N ALA A 404 -14.11 8.37 4.05
CA ALA A 404 -15.36 9.08 4.35
C ALA A 404 -16.25 9.32 3.13
N VAL A 405 -15.68 9.77 2.00
CA VAL A 405 -16.49 10.19 0.83
C VAL A 405 -17.20 9.01 0.17
N GLU A 406 -16.66 7.80 0.32
CA GLU A 406 -17.24 6.56 -0.22
C GLU A 406 -18.16 5.84 0.80
N GLN A 407 -18.42 6.44 1.97
CA GLN A 407 -19.42 5.91 2.91
C GLN A 407 -20.84 6.03 2.33
N PRO A 408 -21.74 5.12 2.71
CA PRO A 408 -23.15 5.23 2.34
C PRO A 408 -23.79 6.50 2.92
N ALA A 409 -24.92 6.92 2.35
CA ALA A 409 -25.69 8.12 2.74
C ALA A 409 -25.03 9.46 2.38
N SER A 410 -24.19 9.48 1.37
CA SER A 410 -23.64 10.70 0.76
C SER A 410 -24.61 11.31 -0.26
N PRO A 411 -24.51 12.62 -0.57
CA PRO A 411 -25.37 13.29 -1.57
C PRO A 411 -25.28 12.69 -2.98
N THR A 412 -24.12 12.09 -3.31
CA THR A 412 -23.85 11.41 -4.59
C THR A 412 -22.80 10.33 -4.37
N THR A 413 -22.72 9.40 -5.29
CA THR A 413 -21.64 8.41 -5.32
C THR A 413 -20.40 9.06 -5.94
N VAL A 414 -19.30 9.05 -5.20
CA VAL A 414 -17.99 9.53 -5.66
C VAL A 414 -17.00 8.37 -5.53
N SER A 415 -16.29 8.07 -6.61
CA SER A 415 -15.08 7.23 -6.55
C SER A 415 -13.88 8.15 -6.32
N TYR A 416 -13.31 8.09 -5.13
CA TYR A 416 -12.17 8.92 -4.76
C TYR A 416 -10.96 8.63 -5.66
N LEU A 417 -10.68 7.36 -5.88
CA LEU A 417 -9.55 6.90 -6.67
C LEU A 417 -9.69 7.28 -8.15
N GLU A 418 -10.88 7.15 -8.74
CA GLU A 418 -11.13 7.56 -10.12
C GLU A 418 -10.97 9.08 -10.29
N THR A 419 -11.41 9.85 -9.30
CA THR A 419 -11.22 11.30 -9.29
C THR A 419 -9.73 11.67 -9.25
N LEU A 420 -8.93 11.04 -8.40
CA LEU A 420 -7.47 11.23 -8.38
C LEU A 420 -6.83 10.84 -9.71
N PHE A 421 -7.26 9.70 -10.27
CA PHE A 421 -6.74 9.21 -11.54
C PHE A 421 -7.04 10.17 -12.69
N ALA A 422 -8.25 10.71 -12.76
CA ALA A 422 -8.63 11.67 -13.80
C ALA A 422 -7.71 12.91 -13.78
N TRP A 423 -7.44 13.48 -12.61
CA TRP A 423 -6.53 14.61 -12.45
C TRP A 423 -5.08 14.24 -12.78
N HIS A 424 -4.58 13.14 -12.23
CA HIS A 424 -3.22 12.68 -12.53
C HIS A 424 -3.02 12.42 -14.01
N HIS A 425 -3.99 11.74 -14.65
CA HIS A 425 -3.92 11.44 -16.07
C HIS A 425 -3.97 12.72 -16.94
N ALA A 426 -4.83 13.68 -16.61
CA ALA A 426 -4.89 14.95 -17.33
C ALA A 426 -3.54 15.71 -17.27
N LEU A 427 -2.96 15.83 -16.06
CA LEU A 427 -1.68 16.52 -15.86
C LEU A 427 -0.52 15.80 -16.56
N THR A 428 -0.41 14.48 -16.41
CA THR A 428 0.68 13.70 -17.02
C THR A 428 0.56 13.63 -18.53
N SER A 429 -0.64 13.72 -19.10
CA SER A 429 -0.86 13.84 -20.56
C SER A 429 -0.32 15.15 -21.15
N LEU A 430 -0.14 16.18 -20.32
CA LEU A 430 0.52 17.44 -20.70
C LEU A 430 2.05 17.38 -20.51
N GLY A 431 2.61 16.23 -20.16
CA GLY A 431 4.04 16.05 -19.89
C GLY A 431 4.49 16.58 -18.54
N VAL A 432 3.57 16.75 -17.59
CA VAL A 432 3.86 17.26 -16.25
C VAL A 432 4.13 16.10 -15.31
N THR A 433 5.20 16.18 -14.51
CA THR A 433 5.44 15.26 -13.39
C THR A 433 4.59 15.68 -12.21
N VAL A 434 3.99 14.71 -11.54
CA VAL A 434 3.01 14.92 -10.46
C VAL A 434 3.46 14.17 -9.21
N ASP A 435 3.45 14.83 -8.07
CA ASP A 435 3.55 14.20 -6.75
C ASP A 435 2.17 14.11 -6.09
N PHE A 436 2.08 13.29 -5.07
CA PHE A 436 1.01 13.32 -4.08
C PHE A 436 1.50 14.01 -2.82
N VAL A 437 0.63 14.74 -2.14
CA VAL A 437 1.00 15.50 -0.95
C VAL A 437 -0.13 15.53 0.06
N ARG A 438 0.21 15.58 1.35
CA ARG A 438 -0.77 15.86 2.39
C ARG A 438 -1.08 17.36 2.40
N ALA A 439 -2.32 17.72 2.69
CA ALA A 439 -2.73 19.12 2.76
C ALA A 439 -2.06 19.91 3.92
N ASP A 440 -1.52 19.20 4.93
CA ASP A 440 -0.78 19.78 6.07
C ASP A 440 0.76 19.75 5.90
N ALA A 441 1.27 19.31 4.74
CA ALA A 441 2.69 19.28 4.45
C ALA A 441 3.23 20.67 4.07
N ASP A 442 4.56 20.80 3.93
CA ASP A 442 5.17 21.97 3.30
C ASP A 442 4.86 21.97 1.80
N LEU A 443 4.08 22.96 1.36
CA LEU A 443 3.66 23.14 -0.03
C LEU A 443 4.55 24.13 -0.81
N SER A 444 5.53 24.75 -0.18
CA SER A 444 6.33 25.85 -0.75
C SER A 444 7.14 25.45 -1.99
N GLY A 445 7.46 24.15 -2.16
CA GLY A 445 8.18 23.61 -3.31
C GLY A 445 7.33 23.49 -4.59
N TYR A 446 6.01 23.58 -4.48
CA TYR A 446 5.10 23.40 -5.60
C TYR A 446 4.65 24.75 -6.20
N ARG A 447 4.25 24.71 -7.47
CA ARG A 447 3.63 25.83 -8.18
C ARG A 447 2.12 25.64 -8.37
N LEU A 448 1.70 24.38 -8.42
CA LEU A 448 0.29 23.98 -8.58
C LEU A 448 -0.02 22.87 -7.58
N ILE A 449 -1.07 23.08 -6.81
CA ILE A 449 -1.70 22.05 -5.97
C ILE A 449 -3.14 21.84 -6.46
N VAL A 450 -3.50 20.58 -6.67
CA VAL A 450 -4.88 20.17 -6.94
C VAL A 450 -5.42 19.45 -5.70
N ALA A 451 -6.51 19.94 -5.12
CA ALA A 451 -7.28 19.29 -4.05
C ALA A 451 -8.61 18.79 -4.65
N PRO A 452 -8.64 17.59 -5.27
CA PRO A 452 -9.78 17.17 -6.09
C PRO A 452 -11.01 16.84 -5.25
N THR A 453 -10.81 16.24 -4.08
CA THR A 453 -11.87 15.85 -3.13
C THR A 453 -11.26 15.69 -1.74
N HIS A 454 -10.82 16.78 -1.15
CA HIS A 454 -10.31 16.80 0.23
C HIS A 454 -11.51 16.94 1.20
N PHE A 455 -12.31 15.86 1.31
CA PHE A 455 -13.65 15.85 1.92
C PHE A 455 -13.60 16.09 3.44
N VAL A 456 -12.74 15.33 4.12
CA VAL A 456 -12.40 15.51 5.53
C VAL A 456 -11.24 16.48 5.62
N ALA A 457 -11.39 17.58 6.33
CA ALA A 457 -10.32 18.55 6.47
C ALA A 457 -10.32 19.17 7.86
N THR A 458 -9.14 19.21 8.49
CA THR A 458 -8.95 20.04 9.68
C THR A 458 -8.85 21.51 9.29
N ASP A 459 -9.07 22.42 10.24
CA ASP A 459 -8.90 23.87 9.99
C ASP A 459 -7.46 24.17 9.55
N ALA A 460 -6.47 23.54 10.17
CA ALA A 460 -5.05 23.70 9.81
C ALA A 460 -4.74 23.30 8.36
N GLN A 461 -5.36 22.23 7.84
CA GLN A 461 -5.22 21.81 6.45
C GLN A 461 -5.82 22.83 5.48
N LEU A 462 -7.01 23.37 5.81
CA LEU A 462 -7.65 24.41 4.99
C LEU A 462 -6.87 25.72 5.02
N ASP A 463 -6.34 26.13 6.18
CA ASP A 463 -5.48 27.30 6.32
C ASP A 463 -4.19 27.16 5.50
N ASN A 464 -3.55 25.97 5.50
CA ASN A 464 -2.33 25.73 4.74
C ASN A 464 -2.58 25.80 3.21
N LEU A 465 -3.68 25.22 2.72
CA LEU A 465 -4.08 25.33 1.31
C LEU A 465 -4.39 26.78 0.91
N ALA A 466 -5.08 27.53 1.76
CA ALA A 466 -5.39 28.95 1.51
C ALA A 466 -4.09 29.79 1.51
N ALA A 467 -3.20 29.58 2.48
CA ALA A 467 -1.91 30.27 2.57
C ALA A 467 -1.01 29.99 1.35
N PHE A 468 -1.01 28.76 0.82
CA PHE A 468 -0.32 28.44 -0.42
C PHE A 468 -0.81 29.30 -1.60
N ALA A 469 -2.13 29.47 -1.75
CA ALA A 469 -2.70 30.34 -2.79
C ALA A 469 -2.38 31.82 -2.56
N GLU A 470 -2.47 32.29 -1.31
CA GLU A 470 -2.14 33.68 -0.93
C GLU A 470 -0.66 34.01 -1.15
N ALA A 471 0.24 33.02 -1.01
CA ALA A 471 1.66 33.14 -1.32
C ALA A 471 1.99 33.16 -2.82
N GLY A 472 0.98 33.04 -3.71
CA GLY A 472 1.12 33.08 -5.17
C GLY A 472 1.17 31.72 -5.84
N GLY A 473 0.96 30.63 -5.12
CA GLY A 473 0.75 29.31 -5.69
C GLY A 473 -0.61 29.20 -6.41
N THR A 474 -0.71 28.31 -7.37
CA THR A 474 -1.99 28.01 -8.03
C THR A 474 -2.67 26.87 -7.29
N LEU A 475 -3.84 27.14 -6.70
CA LEU A 475 -4.65 26.14 -6.03
C LEU A 475 -5.90 25.82 -6.86
N VAL A 476 -6.09 24.54 -7.20
CA VAL A 476 -7.32 24.04 -7.81
C VAL A 476 -8.09 23.25 -6.76
N VAL A 477 -9.32 23.63 -6.50
CA VAL A 477 -10.20 23.00 -5.51
C VAL A 477 -11.35 22.30 -6.23
N GLY A 478 -11.44 21.00 -6.05
CA GLY A 478 -12.46 20.15 -6.65
C GLY A 478 -13.70 19.95 -5.78
N PHE A 479 -14.65 19.20 -6.32
CA PHE A 479 -15.91 18.86 -5.65
C PHE A 479 -15.67 18.15 -4.32
N GLY A 480 -16.45 18.50 -3.30
CA GLY A 480 -16.42 17.84 -2.00
C GLY A 480 -15.26 18.23 -1.08
N THR A 481 -14.40 19.18 -1.47
CA THR A 481 -13.30 19.65 -0.61
C THR A 481 -13.84 20.49 0.56
N GLY A 482 -13.36 20.21 1.79
CA GLY A 482 -13.67 20.98 3.00
C GLY A 482 -15.14 20.94 3.44
N ILE A 483 -15.81 19.82 3.18
CA ILE A 483 -17.24 19.64 3.54
C ILE A 483 -17.38 19.33 5.02
N THR A 484 -16.50 18.48 5.58
CA THR A 484 -16.57 18.05 6.98
C THR A 484 -15.26 18.36 7.72
N ASP A 485 -15.36 18.39 9.05
CA ASP A 485 -14.21 18.33 9.93
C ASP A 485 -13.69 16.88 10.10
N GLU A 486 -12.69 16.67 10.96
CA GLU A 486 -12.07 15.39 11.25
C GLU A 486 -12.97 14.36 11.95
N HIS A 487 -14.18 14.79 12.37
CA HIS A 487 -15.22 13.97 12.97
C HIS A 487 -16.43 13.76 12.05
N LEU A 488 -16.31 14.10 10.78
CA LEU A 488 -17.38 14.09 9.79
C LEU A 488 -18.57 15.00 10.14
N HIS A 489 -18.39 16.00 10.99
CA HIS A 489 -19.38 17.03 11.17
C HIS A 489 -19.35 18.00 9.99
N VAL A 490 -20.50 18.21 9.37
CA VAL A 490 -20.63 19.15 8.26
C VAL A 490 -20.33 20.56 8.74
N ARG A 491 -19.52 21.29 7.98
CA ARG A 491 -19.19 22.69 8.27
C ARG A 491 -20.40 23.57 8.04
N LEU A 492 -20.93 24.14 9.11
CA LEU A 492 -22.12 25.01 9.08
C LEU A 492 -21.76 26.39 8.53
N GLY A 493 -22.75 27.07 7.92
CA GLY A 493 -22.57 28.38 7.34
C GLY A 493 -21.97 28.40 5.93
N GLY A 494 -22.10 27.32 5.18
CA GLY A 494 -21.64 27.13 3.81
C GLY A 494 -20.40 26.23 3.72
N TYR A 495 -20.33 25.43 2.66
CA TYR A 495 -19.25 24.45 2.45
C TYR A 495 -17.91 25.10 2.06
N LEU A 496 -16.86 24.30 1.96
CA LEU A 496 -15.44 24.58 1.74
C LEU A 496 -14.65 25.03 2.99
N GLY A 497 -15.32 25.32 4.11
CA GLY A 497 -14.67 25.97 5.26
C GLY A 497 -14.28 27.43 5.00
N GLU A 498 -14.15 28.21 6.08
CA GLU A 498 -13.95 29.66 5.99
C GLU A 498 -12.66 30.06 5.25
N PRO A 499 -11.49 29.44 5.51
CA PRO A 499 -10.25 29.84 4.83
C PRO A 499 -10.33 29.74 3.30
N LEU A 500 -10.86 28.62 2.79
CA LEU A 500 -11.00 28.43 1.35
C LEU A 500 -12.10 29.30 0.74
N ARG A 501 -13.23 29.53 1.44
CA ARG A 501 -14.25 30.47 0.97
C ARG A 501 -13.69 31.87 0.79
N ARG A 502 -12.87 32.34 1.73
CA ARG A 502 -12.23 33.64 1.65
C ARG A 502 -11.22 33.69 0.48
N ALA A 503 -10.37 32.68 0.36
CA ALA A 503 -9.35 32.64 -0.68
C ALA A 503 -9.94 32.55 -2.09
N LEU A 504 -11.02 31.77 -2.26
CA LEU A 504 -11.66 31.53 -3.56
C LEU A 504 -12.74 32.55 -3.91
N GLY A 505 -13.30 33.26 -2.92
CA GLY A 505 -14.46 34.14 -3.11
C GLY A 505 -15.74 33.39 -3.51
N VAL A 506 -15.91 32.14 -3.09
CA VAL A 506 -17.02 31.24 -3.47
C VAL A 506 -17.84 30.86 -2.25
N TRP A 507 -19.14 30.80 -2.43
CA TRP A 507 -20.12 30.32 -1.45
C TRP A 507 -20.92 29.16 -2.02
N ILE A 508 -20.98 28.03 -1.28
CA ILE A 508 -21.74 26.83 -1.68
C ILE A 508 -22.81 26.56 -0.63
N GLU A 509 -24.07 26.56 -1.05
CA GLU A 509 -25.23 26.40 -0.18
C GLU A 509 -25.72 24.95 -0.13
N GLU A 510 -25.73 24.27 -1.28
CA GLU A 510 -26.31 22.93 -1.41
C GLU A 510 -25.60 22.11 -2.51
N PHE A 511 -25.82 20.81 -2.50
CA PHE A 511 -25.36 19.91 -3.54
C PHE A 511 -26.41 19.79 -4.64
N ALA A 512 -26.04 20.12 -5.86
CA ALA A 512 -26.89 19.98 -7.04
C ALA A 512 -26.16 19.11 -8.06
N PRO A 513 -26.36 17.77 -8.04
CA PRO A 513 -25.77 16.90 -9.06
C PRO A 513 -26.18 17.40 -10.46
N PRO A 514 -25.24 17.59 -11.41
CA PRO A 514 -25.57 18.10 -12.72
C PRO A 514 -26.47 17.12 -13.48
N ALA A 515 -27.51 17.66 -14.14
CA ALA A 515 -28.41 16.86 -14.97
C ALA A 515 -27.74 16.36 -16.29
N ALA A 516 -26.57 16.91 -16.63
CA ALA A 516 -25.73 16.52 -17.74
C ALA A 516 -24.26 16.94 -17.46
N PRO A 517 -23.26 16.26 -17.99
CA PRO A 517 -21.83 16.50 -17.68
C PRO A 517 -21.24 17.75 -18.37
N ASP A 518 -21.98 18.85 -18.41
CA ASP A 518 -21.53 20.11 -19.00
C ASP A 518 -20.86 21.01 -17.96
N LEU A 519 -19.53 20.95 -17.86
CA LEU A 519 -18.75 21.96 -17.15
C LEU A 519 -18.57 23.19 -18.05
N ARG A 520 -19.10 24.34 -17.63
CA ARG A 520 -18.83 25.63 -18.28
C ARG A 520 -17.91 26.46 -17.40
N ALA A 521 -16.81 26.95 -17.97
CA ALA A 521 -16.00 27.95 -17.29
C ALA A 521 -16.79 29.25 -17.15
N VAL A 522 -16.92 29.75 -15.93
CA VAL A 522 -17.52 31.06 -15.64
C VAL A 522 -16.36 32.02 -15.33
N GLY A 523 -16.04 32.88 -16.26
CA GLY A 523 -15.06 33.97 -16.11
C GLY A 523 -14.05 34.07 -17.25
N GLY A 524 -14.06 35.21 -17.95
CA GLY A 524 -13.01 35.85 -18.77
C GLY A 524 -12.15 35.00 -19.70
N GLY A 525 -12.69 34.65 -20.87
CA GLY A 525 -11.94 33.99 -21.93
C GLY A 525 -12.21 32.50 -21.99
N ALA A 526 -13.08 32.10 -22.94
CA ALA A 526 -13.53 30.72 -23.07
C ALA A 526 -12.37 29.73 -23.32
N PRO A 527 -12.08 28.78 -22.38
CA PRO A 527 -11.40 27.57 -22.78
C PRO A 527 -12.38 26.68 -23.59
N PRO A 528 -11.86 25.82 -24.46
CA PRO A 528 -12.73 24.87 -25.18
C PRO A 528 -13.42 23.92 -24.17
N PRO A 529 -14.63 23.43 -24.49
CA PRO A 529 -15.33 22.50 -23.63
C PRO A 529 -14.50 21.23 -23.45
N VAL A 530 -14.20 20.91 -22.19
CA VAL A 530 -13.67 19.58 -21.83
C VAL A 530 -14.89 18.69 -21.63
N ALA A 531 -15.19 17.88 -22.64
CA ALA A 531 -16.14 16.78 -22.46
C ALA A 531 -15.46 15.70 -21.65
N LEU A 532 -15.93 15.44 -20.42
CA LEU A 532 -15.67 14.20 -19.71
C LEU A 532 -16.76 13.22 -20.16
N GLU A 533 -16.47 12.42 -21.20
CA GLU A 533 -17.24 11.21 -21.45
C GLU A 533 -16.88 10.20 -20.35
N GLY A 534 -17.76 10.04 -19.40
CA GLY A 534 -17.76 8.99 -18.43
C GLY A 534 -19.12 8.32 -18.50
N GLU A 535 -19.22 7.20 -19.18
CA GLU A 535 -20.30 6.24 -18.91
C GLU A 535 -20.06 5.63 -17.53
N VAL A 536 -21.15 5.57 -16.75
CA VAL A 536 -21.29 5.00 -15.42
C VAL A 536 -21.06 3.47 -15.44
#